data_501635bb16290d45ea90db31b5194245
#
_entry.id   501635bb16290d45ea90db31b5194245
#
_cell.length_a   1.000
_cell.length_b   1.000
_cell.length_c   1.000
_cell.angle_alpha   90.00
_cell.angle_beta   90.00
_cell.angle_gamma   90.00
#
_symmetry.space_group_name_H-M   'P 1'
#
loop_
_entity.id
_entity.type
_entity.pdbx_description
1 polymer ?
#
loop_
_entity_poly.entity_id
_entity_poly.type
_entity_poly.pdbx_seq_one_letter_code
_entity_poly.pdbx_strand_id
1 'polypeptide(L)'
;MSAELPTVRIVVADDHQVVRAGFAGLLGTQPDFAVVGTAGDGAEAVRICHDLHPDVVLMDVRMPGTDGIEATRQLAGMADGGPRVLILTTFDLDEYVYDALCAGASGFLLKDVTAERLFEAVRVVAAGEALLAPTVTRRLISEFARLRPHAAAAPRTDGLATLTPRETEVLRLVAEGLSNPEIAARLVVTEETVKTHVSRVLAKLGLRDRTQAVVTAYESGLVVPRSPGRGDPGPSERRR
;
A
#
# COMPACT_ATOMS: atom_id res chain seq x y z
N MET A 1 31.52 15.61 9.98
CA MET A 1 30.58 15.82 8.87
C MET A 1 29.41 14.90 9.13
N SER A 2 28.32 15.43 9.74
CA SER A 2 27.09 14.68 9.90
C SER A 2 26.46 14.58 8.51
N ALA A 3 26.31 13.36 7.99
CA ALA A 3 25.51 13.15 6.80
C ALA A 3 24.08 13.63 7.13
N GLU A 4 23.64 14.71 6.50
CA GLU A 4 22.22 15.11 6.57
C GLU A 4 21.41 13.93 6.01
N LEU A 5 20.57 13.35 6.85
CA LEU A 5 19.61 12.36 6.40
C LEU A 5 18.71 13.04 5.37
N PRO A 6 18.39 12.37 4.24
CA PRO A 6 17.48 12.94 3.25
C PRO A 6 16.15 13.26 3.92
N THR A 7 15.74 14.51 3.89
CA THR A 7 14.50 14.99 4.50
C THR A 7 13.31 14.54 3.66
N VAL A 8 12.39 13.75 4.24
CA VAL A 8 11.16 13.32 3.60
C VAL A 8 10.18 14.50 3.52
N ARG A 9 9.79 14.89 2.32
CA ARG A 9 8.83 15.96 2.04
C ARG A 9 7.41 15.43 2.08
N ILE A 10 6.56 16.02 2.91
CA ILE A 10 5.22 15.48 3.21
C ILE A 10 4.15 16.53 2.94
N VAL A 11 3.05 16.11 2.33
CA VAL A 11 1.79 16.85 2.26
C VAL A 11 0.77 16.15 3.14
N VAL A 12 -0.07 16.94 3.85
CA VAL A 12 -1.16 16.42 4.69
C VAL A 12 -2.49 16.91 4.14
N ALA A 13 -3.34 16.00 3.70
CA ALA A 13 -4.67 16.27 3.15
C ALA A 13 -5.78 15.68 4.05
N ASP A 14 -6.62 16.55 4.62
CA ASP A 14 -7.72 16.18 5.50
C ASP A 14 -8.72 17.36 5.53
N ASP A 15 -10.02 17.12 5.45
CA ASP A 15 -11.02 18.19 5.44
C ASP A 15 -11.18 18.85 6.82
N HIS A 16 -10.86 18.13 7.90
CA HIS A 16 -10.92 18.65 9.26
C HIS A 16 -9.64 19.43 9.62
N GLN A 17 -9.74 20.76 9.69
CA GLN A 17 -8.60 21.65 9.94
C GLN A 17 -7.80 21.29 11.20
N VAL A 18 -8.46 20.88 12.28
CA VAL A 18 -7.79 20.53 13.54
C VAL A 18 -6.97 19.26 13.40
N VAL A 19 -7.52 18.25 12.72
CA VAL A 19 -6.84 16.97 12.44
C VAL A 19 -5.64 17.21 11.54
N ARG A 20 -5.83 17.96 10.47
CA ARG A 20 -4.78 18.35 9.52
C ARG A 20 -3.62 19.09 10.20
N ALA A 21 -3.94 20.10 11.03
CA ALA A 21 -2.93 20.83 11.79
C ALA A 21 -2.22 19.95 12.83
N GLY A 22 -2.96 19.03 13.46
CA GLY A 22 -2.42 18.06 14.42
C GLY A 22 -1.38 17.15 13.78
N PHE A 23 -1.69 16.51 12.66
CA PHE A 23 -0.74 15.66 11.92
C PHE A 23 0.44 16.46 11.39
N ALA A 24 0.21 17.65 10.83
CA ALA A 24 1.29 18.51 10.35
C ALA A 24 2.27 18.90 11.48
N GLY A 25 1.72 19.30 12.64
CA GLY A 25 2.53 19.63 13.81
C GLY A 25 3.29 18.42 14.36
N LEU A 26 2.64 17.26 14.42
CA LEU A 26 3.23 16.01 14.91
C LEU A 26 4.41 15.57 14.01
N LEU A 27 4.21 15.56 12.69
CA LEU A 27 5.28 15.21 11.73
C LEU A 27 6.43 16.22 11.79
N GLY A 28 6.14 17.51 11.96
CA GLY A 28 7.15 18.55 12.08
C GLY A 28 8.04 18.45 13.33
N THR A 29 7.73 17.55 14.28
CA THR A 29 8.63 17.25 15.42
C THR A 29 9.81 16.38 15.04
N GLN A 30 9.76 15.72 13.87
CA GLN A 30 10.82 14.81 13.44
C GLN A 30 11.85 15.55 12.59
N PRO A 31 13.17 15.38 12.87
CA PRO A 31 14.22 16.11 12.17
C PRO A 31 14.42 15.68 10.71
N ASP A 32 13.93 14.48 10.35
CA ASP A 32 14.01 13.89 9.02
C ASP A 32 12.73 14.12 8.19
N PHE A 33 11.75 14.91 8.69
CA PHE A 33 10.52 15.22 7.99
C PHE A 33 10.34 16.71 7.73
N ALA A 34 9.78 17.06 6.57
CA ALA A 34 9.38 18.42 6.23
C ALA A 34 7.94 18.40 5.70
N VAL A 35 7.00 18.96 6.46
CA VAL A 35 5.64 19.20 5.96
C VAL A 35 5.68 20.41 5.04
N VAL A 36 5.61 20.16 3.73
CA VAL A 36 5.75 21.17 2.69
C VAL A 36 4.43 21.78 2.26
N GLY A 37 3.30 21.16 2.60
CA GLY A 37 1.97 21.68 2.28
C GLY A 37 0.86 20.97 3.04
N THR A 38 -0.31 21.61 3.07
CA THR A 38 -1.54 21.01 3.61
C THR A 38 -2.70 21.32 2.67
N ALA A 39 -3.67 20.41 2.56
CA ALA A 39 -4.84 20.52 1.70
C ALA A 39 -6.14 20.21 2.47
N GLY A 40 -7.22 20.91 2.16
CA GLY A 40 -8.53 20.70 2.76
C GLY A 40 -9.46 19.80 1.93
N ASP A 41 -9.07 19.48 0.71
CA ASP A 41 -9.78 18.57 -0.19
C ASP A 41 -8.82 17.87 -1.16
N GLY A 42 -9.33 16.87 -1.90
CA GLY A 42 -8.52 16.08 -2.81
C GLY A 42 -8.01 16.86 -4.02
N ALA A 43 -8.78 17.80 -4.56
CA ALA A 43 -8.35 18.60 -5.71
C ALA A 43 -7.22 19.55 -5.33
N GLU A 44 -7.30 20.16 -4.15
CA GLU A 44 -6.23 20.98 -3.59
C GLU A 44 -4.97 20.13 -3.34
N ALA A 45 -5.13 18.91 -2.78
CA ALA A 45 -4.02 17.99 -2.56
C ALA A 45 -3.29 17.65 -3.85
N VAL A 46 -4.01 17.32 -4.93
CA VAL A 46 -3.43 17.02 -6.24
C VAL A 46 -2.64 18.22 -6.77
N ARG A 47 -3.23 19.43 -6.72
CA ARG A 47 -2.56 20.66 -7.17
C ARG A 47 -1.27 20.94 -6.39
N ILE A 48 -1.33 20.86 -5.06
CA ILE A 48 -0.15 21.08 -4.19
C ILE A 48 0.93 20.04 -4.48
N CYS A 49 0.57 18.79 -4.69
CA CYS A 49 1.53 17.74 -5.01
C CYS A 49 2.20 17.95 -6.37
N HIS A 50 1.43 18.44 -7.36
CA HIS A 50 1.99 18.80 -8.65
C HIS A 50 3.00 19.95 -8.55
N ASP A 51 2.72 20.97 -7.72
CA ASP A 51 3.60 22.14 -7.59
C ASP A 51 4.83 21.86 -6.70
N LEU A 52 4.66 21.08 -5.64
CA LEU A 52 5.69 20.91 -4.62
C LEU A 52 6.46 19.59 -4.72
N HIS A 53 6.01 18.61 -5.49
CA HIS A 53 6.66 17.29 -5.66
C HIS A 53 7.05 16.67 -4.31
N PRO A 54 6.11 16.40 -3.39
CA PRO A 54 6.41 15.74 -2.12
C PRO A 54 6.78 14.26 -2.34
N ASP A 55 7.46 13.66 -1.36
CA ASP A 55 7.76 12.23 -1.37
C ASP A 55 6.55 11.40 -0.93
N VAL A 56 5.82 11.92 0.08
CA VAL A 56 4.68 11.24 0.71
C VAL A 56 3.50 12.19 0.88
N VAL A 57 2.30 11.67 0.66
CA VAL A 57 1.04 12.36 1.02
C VAL A 57 0.30 11.53 2.06
N LEU A 58 0.01 12.15 3.21
CA LEU A 58 -1.02 11.64 4.11
C LEU A 58 -2.36 12.10 3.58
N MET A 59 -3.25 11.18 3.25
CA MET A 59 -4.51 11.45 2.55
C MET A 59 -5.69 10.89 3.33
N ASP A 60 -6.59 11.75 3.77
CA ASP A 60 -7.89 11.27 4.26
C ASP A 60 -8.73 10.71 3.11
N VAL A 61 -9.51 9.67 3.40
CA VAL A 61 -10.43 9.06 2.43
C VAL A 61 -11.60 9.98 2.12
N ARG A 62 -12.22 10.52 3.18
CA ARG A 62 -13.46 11.29 3.05
C ARG A 62 -13.18 12.78 3.08
N MET A 63 -13.23 13.40 1.92
CA MET A 63 -13.12 14.84 1.75
C MET A 63 -14.22 15.35 0.81
N PRO A 64 -14.69 16.61 0.96
CA PRO A 64 -15.69 17.19 0.08
C PRO A 64 -15.15 17.37 -1.33
N GLY A 65 -16.04 17.29 -2.33
CA GLY A 65 -15.66 17.46 -3.74
C GLY A 65 -14.91 16.26 -4.28
N THR A 66 -13.60 16.35 -4.42
CA THR A 66 -12.73 15.22 -4.79
C THR A 66 -12.32 14.47 -3.54
N ASP A 67 -12.78 13.22 -3.41
CA ASP A 67 -12.39 12.36 -2.29
C ASP A 67 -10.93 11.89 -2.38
N GLY A 68 -10.43 11.30 -1.29
CA GLY A 68 -9.04 10.87 -1.20
C GLY A 68 -8.69 9.70 -2.12
N ILE A 69 -9.65 8.85 -2.49
CA ILE A 69 -9.43 7.72 -3.41
C ILE A 69 -9.26 8.26 -4.83
N GLU A 70 -10.12 9.18 -5.26
CA GLU A 70 -9.98 9.81 -6.57
C GLU A 70 -8.72 10.68 -6.67
N ALA A 71 -8.38 11.43 -5.61
CA ALA A 71 -7.12 12.17 -5.53
C ALA A 71 -5.91 11.21 -5.63
N THR A 72 -5.96 10.07 -4.94
CA THR A 72 -4.91 9.03 -5.01
C THR A 72 -4.74 8.51 -6.43
N ARG A 73 -5.83 8.26 -7.16
CA ARG A 73 -5.79 7.79 -8.56
C ARG A 73 -5.12 8.81 -9.47
N GLN A 74 -5.44 10.09 -9.31
CA GLN A 74 -4.82 11.17 -10.08
C GLN A 74 -3.33 11.29 -9.78
N LEU A 75 -2.93 11.25 -8.50
CA LEU A 75 -1.52 11.30 -8.10
C LEU A 75 -0.74 10.08 -8.60
N ALA A 76 -1.34 8.90 -8.59
CA ALA A 76 -0.73 7.68 -9.12
C ALA A 76 -0.51 7.73 -10.64
N GLY A 77 -1.34 8.48 -11.37
CA GLY A 77 -1.26 8.67 -12.82
C GLY A 77 -0.27 9.75 -13.26
N MET A 78 0.43 10.44 -12.36
CA MET A 78 1.42 11.46 -12.73
C MET A 78 2.61 10.86 -13.49
N ALA A 79 3.05 11.55 -14.55
CA ALA A 79 4.10 11.07 -15.46
C ALA A 79 5.44 10.76 -14.75
N ASP A 80 5.76 11.52 -13.71
CA ASP A 80 6.99 11.37 -12.92
C ASP A 80 6.86 10.34 -11.78
N GLY A 81 5.81 9.51 -11.80
CA GLY A 81 5.52 8.51 -10.79
C GLY A 81 4.78 9.04 -9.56
N GLY A 82 4.62 10.35 -9.40
CA GLY A 82 3.90 11.02 -8.32
C GLY A 82 4.36 10.65 -6.89
N PRO A 83 3.81 11.30 -5.87
CA PRO A 83 4.12 10.98 -4.48
C PRO A 83 3.54 9.62 -4.07
N ARG A 84 4.09 9.01 -3.04
CA ARG A 84 3.49 7.85 -2.40
C ARG A 84 2.36 8.29 -1.49
N VAL A 85 1.23 7.61 -1.58
CA VAL A 85 0.03 7.99 -0.82
C VAL A 85 -0.17 7.03 0.35
N LEU A 86 -0.14 7.57 1.57
CA LEU A 86 -0.49 6.88 2.80
C LEU A 86 -1.89 7.33 3.22
N ILE A 87 -2.86 6.44 3.08
CA ILE A 87 -4.26 6.73 3.44
C ILE A 87 -4.42 6.77 4.96
N LEU A 88 -5.14 7.79 5.44
CA LEU A 88 -5.60 7.90 6.82
C LEU A 88 -7.13 7.79 6.89
N THR A 89 -7.67 7.02 7.82
CA THR A 89 -9.12 6.91 8.02
C THR A 89 -9.50 6.74 9.48
N THR A 90 -10.72 7.14 9.83
CA THR A 90 -11.25 7.00 11.19
C THR A 90 -11.96 5.69 11.44
N PHE A 91 -12.57 5.06 10.43
CA PHE A 91 -13.45 3.89 10.59
C PHE A 91 -13.43 2.94 9.38
N ASP A 92 -13.87 1.70 9.66
CA ASP A 92 -14.13 0.58 8.77
C ASP A 92 -13.20 0.44 7.55
N LEU A 93 -12.13 -0.26 7.84
CA LEU A 93 -11.09 -0.65 6.87
C LEU A 93 -11.62 -1.40 5.65
N ASP A 94 -12.83 -1.97 5.71
CA ASP A 94 -13.25 -2.98 4.76
C ASP A 94 -13.74 -2.39 3.42
N GLU A 95 -14.44 -1.26 3.44
CA GLU A 95 -15.06 -0.71 2.24
C GLU A 95 -14.09 0.08 1.34
N TYR A 96 -13.14 0.79 1.94
CA TYR A 96 -12.26 1.72 1.21
C TYR A 96 -10.84 1.21 0.97
N VAL A 97 -10.38 0.19 1.72
CA VAL A 97 -9.00 -0.33 1.59
C VAL A 97 -8.75 -0.84 0.19
N TYR A 98 -9.68 -1.64 -0.35
CA TYR A 98 -9.54 -2.21 -1.69
C TYR A 98 -9.47 -1.11 -2.75
N ASP A 99 -10.42 -0.18 -2.74
CA ASP A 99 -10.51 0.89 -3.74
C ASP A 99 -9.30 1.83 -3.66
N ALA A 100 -8.84 2.15 -2.45
CA ALA A 100 -7.65 2.97 -2.25
C ALA A 100 -6.37 2.30 -2.80
N LEU A 101 -6.19 1.00 -2.55
CA LEU A 101 -5.03 0.26 -3.05
C LEU A 101 -5.08 0.08 -4.56
N CYS A 102 -6.25 -0.18 -5.15
CA CYS A 102 -6.45 -0.21 -6.60
C CYS A 102 -6.26 1.17 -7.23
N ALA A 103 -6.56 2.26 -6.51
CA ALA A 103 -6.28 3.62 -6.94
C ALA A 103 -4.78 3.98 -6.91
N GLY A 104 -3.94 3.20 -6.24
CA GLY A 104 -2.50 3.41 -6.17
C GLY A 104 -1.96 3.82 -4.81
N ALA A 105 -2.73 3.65 -3.72
CA ALA A 105 -2.22 3.90 -2.37
C ALA A 105 -1.06 2.96 -2.03
N SER A 106 -0.03 3.50 -1.38
CA SER A 106 1.17 2.77 -0.94
C SER A 106 1.04 2.19 0.46
N GLY A 107 0.06 2.66 1.24
CA GLY A 107 -0.20 2.19 2.58
C GLY A 107 -1.50 2.73 3.16
N PHE A 108 -1.82 2.23 4.36
CA PHE A 108 -3.06 2.54 5.03
C PHE A 108 -2.88 2.56 6.55
N LEU A 109 -3.39 3.59 7.23
CA LEU A 109 -3.37 3.75 8.68
C LEU A 109 -4.72 4.20 9.21
N LEU A 110 -5.01 3.86 10.46
CA LEU A 110 -6.11 4.47 11.21
C LEU A 110 -5.66 5.82 11.82
N LYS A 111 -6.57 6.79 11.91
CA LYS A 111 -6.28 8.11 12.50
C LYS A 111 -6.01 8.06 14.02
N ASP A 112 -6.35 6.95 14.69
CA ASP A 112 -6.05 6.67 16.10
C ASP A 112 -4.66 6.05 16.32
N VAL A 113 -3.85 5.98 15.28
CA VAL A 113 -2.48 5.48 15.32
C VAL A 113 -1.60 6.28 16.30
N THR A 114 -0.66 5.61 16.98
CA THR A 114 0.32 6.32 17.82
C THR A 114 1.32 7.11 16.96
N ALA A 115 1.92 8.15 17.54
CA ALA A 115 2.90 8.98 16.84
C ALA A 115 4.07 8.16 16.27
N GLU A 116 4.61 7.22 17.07
CA GLU A 116 5.73 6.37 16.67
C GLU A 116 5.40 5.52 15.45
N ARG A 117 4.19 4.95 15.42
CA ARG A 117 3.74 4.16 14.27
C ARG A 117 3.49 5.01 13.04
N LEU A 118 2.99 6.24 13.20
CA LEU A 118 2.85 7.16 12.08
C LEU A 118 4.22 7.50 11.49
N PHE A 119 5.22 7.80 12.32
CA PHE A 119 6.58 8.12 11.85
C PHE A 119 7.23 6.94 11.14
N GLU A 120 7.10 5.74 11.70
CA GLU A 120 7.58 4.51 11.07
C GLU A 120 6.91 4.29 9.70
N ALA A 121 5.59 4.46 9.63
CA ALA A 121 4.82 4.31 8.41
C ALA A 121 5.29 5.27 7.30
N VAL A 122 5.49 6.54 7.64
CA VAL A 122 5.98 7.53 6.68
C VAL A 122 7.38 7.16 6.17
N ARG A 123 8.29 6.72 7.04
CA ARG A 123 9.64 6.29 6.63
C ARG A 123 9.60 5.07 5.71
N VAL A 124 8.80 4.06 6.06
CA VAL A 124 8.64 2.84 5.27
C VAL A 124 8.07 3.16 3.89
N VAL A 125 7.02 3.97 3.83
CA VAL A 125 6.40 4.39 2.56
C VAL A 125 7.37 5.23 1.74
N ALA A 126 8.08 6.18 2.35
CA ALA A 126 9.07 7.01 1.67
C ALA A 126 10.22 6.17 1.06
N ALA A 127 10.62 5.09 1.73
CA ALA A 127 11.63 4.15 1.23
C ALA A 127 11.13 3.27 0.06
N GLY A 128 9.85 3.34 -0.31
CA GLY A 128 9.25 2.47 -1.34
C GLY A 128 8.90 1.08 -0.84
N GLU A 129 9.00 0.85 0.45
CA GLU A 129 8.54 -0.36 1.08
C GLU A 129 7.03 -0.22 1.37
N ALA A 130 6.28 -1.31 1.27
CA ALA A 130 4.85 -1.26 1.54
C ALA A 130 4.57 -1.41 3.03
N LEU A 131 3.80 -0.51 3.58
CA LEU A 131 3.23 -0.66 4.92
C LEU A 131 1.89 -1.41 4.83
N LEU A 132 1.95 -2.65 4.41
CA LEU A 132 0.82 -3.58 4.53
C LEU A 132 1.06 -4.44 5.78
N ALA A 133 0.45 -4.07 6.90
CA ALA A 133 0.40 -4.97 8.04
C ALA A 133 -0.19 -6.33 7.57
N PRO A 134 0.28 -7.47 8.08
CA PRO A 134 -0.23 -8.80 7.67
C PRO A 134 -1.76 -8.93 7.82
N THR A 135 -2.36 -8.17 8.72
CA THR A 135 -3.81 -8.05 8.90
C THR A 135 -4.48 -7.33 7.72
N VAL A 136 -3.90 -6.25 7.21
CA VAL A 136 -4.39 -5.49 6.05
C VAL A 136 -4.23 -6.32 4.77
N THR A 137 -3.10 -7.01 4.61
CA THR A 137 -2.89 -7.93 3.48
C THR A 137 -3.91 -9.06 3.47
N ARG A 138 -4.17 -9.69 4.62
CA ARG A 138 -5.20 -10.76 4.71
C ARG A 138 -6.60 -10.24 4.42
N ARG A 139 -6.91 -9.02 4.84
CA ARG A 139 -8.20 -8.37 4.55
C ARG A 139 -8.35 -8.05 3.07
N LEU A 140 -7.32 -7.49 2.46
CA LEU A 140 -7.25 -7.28 1.01
C LEU A 140 -7.51 -8.59 0.25
N ILE A 141 -6.87 -9.67 0.67
CA ILE A 141 -7.06 -11.02 0.11
C ILE A 141 -8.53 -11.47 0.22
N SER A 142 -9.18 -11.24 1.37
CA SER A 142 -10.58 -11.63 1.58
C SER A 142 -11.55 -10.81 0.73
N GLU A 143 -11.28 -9.53 0.51
CA GLU A 143 -12.08 -8.67 -0.39
C GLU A 143 -11.87 -9.05 -1.86
N PHE A 144 -10.65 -9.34 -2.30
CA PHE A 144 -10.42 -9.92 -3.63
C PHE A 144 -11.23 -11.22 -3.82
N ALA A 145 -11.31 -12.06 -2.79
CA ALA A 145 -12.10 -13.29 -2.84
C ALA A 145 -13.61 -13.02 -2.95
N ARG A 146 -14.09 -11.96 -2.29
CA ARG A 146 -15.53 -11.60 -2.27
C ARG A 146 -15.97 -10.90 -3.56
N LEU A 147 -15.14 -10.01 -4.08
CA LEU A 147 -15.45 -9.18 -5.25
C LEU A 147 -15.25 -9.93 -6.58
N ARG A 148 -14.58 -11.08 -6.59
CA ARG A 148 -14.41 -11.94 -7.77
C ARG A 148 -15.21 -13.26 -7.71
N PRO A 149 -16.54 -13.27 -7.61
CA PRO A 149 -17.29 -14.49 -7.90
C PRO A 149 -17.48 -14.72 -9.41
N HIS A 150 -17.41 -13.70 -10.28
CA HIS A 150 -17.88 -13.81 -11.68
C HIS A 150 -17.22 -12.92 -12.73
N ALA A 151 -16.17 -12.20 -12.47
CA ALA A 151 -15.48 -11.43 -13.51
C ALA A 151 -14.30 -12.23 -14.08
N ALA A 152 -14.60 -13.08 -15.06
CA ALA A 152 -13.59 -13.53 -16.04
C ALA A 152 -13.19 -12.34 -16.92
N ALA A 153 -12.59 -11.30 -16.34
CA ALA A 153 -11.75 -10.40 -17.08
C ALA A 153 -10.50 -11.22 -17.43
N ALA A 154 -10.16 -11.28 -18.71
CA ALA A 154 -8.93 -11.94 -19.17
C ALA A 154 -7.78 -11.45 -18.29
N PRO A 155 -6.96 -12.37 -17.72
CA PRO A 155 -5.88 -11.98 -16.84
C PRO A 155 -4.97 -11.00 -17.61
N ARG A 156 -4.66 -9.85 -17.00
CA ARG A 156 -3.62 -8.95 -17.50
C ARG A 156 -2.27 -9.64 -17.31
N THR A 157 -1.93 -10.55 -18.21
CA THR A 157 -0.71 -11.35 -18.16
C THR A 157 0.48 -10.67 -18.83
N ASP A 158 0.26 -9.54 -19.52
CA ASP A 158 1.25 -8.94 -20.41
C ASP A 158 2.58 -8.57 -19.73
N GLY A 159 2.60 -8.29 -18.43
CA GLY A 159 3.82 -8.02 -17.68
C GLY A 159 4.44 -9.26 -17.01
N LEU A 160 3.62 -10.23 -16.59
CA LEU A 160 4.13 -11.39 -15.83
C LEU A 160 5.08 -12.28 -16.63
N ALA A 161 4.93 -12.31 -17.96
CA ALA A 161 5.81 -13.06 -18.86
C ALA A 161 7.25 -12.54 -18.87
N THR A 162 7.49 -11.31 -18.40
CA THR A 162 8.85 -10.73 -18.30
C THR A 162 9.61 -11.16 -17.05
N LEU A 163 8.90 -11.75 -16.08
CA LEU A 163 9.50 -12.21 -14.83
C LEU A 163 10.19 -13.56 -15.01
N THR A 164 11.35 -13.70 -14.39
CA THR A 164 11.99 -15.02 -14.26
C THR A 164 11.21 -15.90 -13.29
N PRO A 165 11.39 -17.23 -13.30
CA PRO A 165 10.74 -18.13 -12.34
C PRO A 165 10.97 -17.71 -10.87
N ARG A 166 12.17 -17.23 -10.54
CA ARG A 166 12.50 -16.77 -9.18
C ARG A 166 11.79 -15.47 -8.81
N GLU A 167 11.68 -14.53 -9.73
CA GLU A 167 10.93 -13.28 -9.53
C GLU A 167 9.43 -13.55 -9.37
N THR A 168 8.88 -14.49 -10.14
CA THR A 168 7.48 -14.93 -10.00
C THR A 168 7.23 -15.57 -8.64
N GLU A 169 8.16 -16.40 -8.17
CA GLU A 169 8.08 -17.03 -6.83
C GLU A 169 8.12 -15.95 -5.72
N VAL A 170 9.02 -14.99 -5.82
CA VAL A 170 9.09 -13.86 -4.88
C VAL A 170 7.80 -13.05 -4.91
N LEU A 171 7.25 -12.74 -6.09
CA LEU A 171 5.98 -12.01 -6.23
C LEU A 171 4.82 -12.75 -5.56
N ARG A 172 4.74 -14.09 -5.67
CA ARG A 172 3.74 -14.89 -4.95
C ARG A 172 3.86 -14.75 -3.45
N LEU A 173 5.08 -14.85 -2.90
CA LEU A 173 5.32 -14.74 -1.46
C LEU A 173 5.03 -13.32 -0.95
N VAL A 174 5.33 -12.30 -1.75
CA VAL A 174 4.92 -10.91 -1.48
C VAL A 174 3.40 -10.81 -1.40
N ALA A 175 2.68 -11.41 -2.35
CA ALA A 175 1.21 -11.41 -2.36
C ALA A 175 0.59 -12.24 -1.22
N GLU A 176 1.29 -13.23 -0.70
CA GLU A 176 0.91 -13.96 0.51
C GLU A 176 1.11 -13.12 1.80
N GLY A 177 1.69 -11.92 1.69
CA GLY A 177 1.91 -10.99 2.80
C GLY A 177 3.19 -11.24 3.60
N LEU A 178 4.12 -12.06 3.11
CA LEU A 178 5.39 -12.31 3.80
C LEU A 178 6.30 -11.08 3.73
N SER A 179 6.98 -10.76 4.83
CA SER A 179 8.05 -9.76 4.89
C SER A 179 9.34 -10.25 4.19
N ASN A 180 10.28 -9.35 3.90
CA ASN A 180 11.55 -9.75 3.28
C ASN A 180 12.34 -10.78 4.11
N PRO A 181 12.45 -10.66 5.46
CA PRO A 181 13.05 -11.71 6.30
C PRO A 181 12.34 -13.07 6.19
N GLU A 182 11.00 -13.09 6.17
CA GLU A 182 10.23 -14.33 6.04
C GLU A 182 10.41 -14.99 4.66
N ILE A 183 10.44 -14.17 3.60
CA ILE A 183 10.75 -14.64 2.24
C ILE A 183 12.18 -15.19 2.17
N ALA A 184 13.14 -14.49 2.77
CA ALA A 184 14.53 -14.90 2.82
C ALA A 184 14.70 -16.27 3.50
N ALA A 185 14.04 -16.45 4.65
CA ALA A 185 14.02 -17.74 5.37
C ALA A 185 13.38 -18.85 4.52
N ARG A 186 12.26 -18.58 3.86
CA ARG A 186 11.53 -19.58 3.04
C ARG A 186 12.30 -19.99 1.78
N LEU A 187 13.02 -19.05 1.17
CA LEU A 187 13.77 -19.27 -0.06
C LEU A 187 15.25 -19.65 0.17
N VAL A 188 15.69 -19.68 1.43
CA VAL A 188 17.07 -19.97 1.87
C VAL A 188 18.08 -19.04 1.19
N VAL A 189 17.81 -17.72 1.27
CA VAL A 189 18.66 -16.66 0.73
C VAL A 189 18.82 -15.54 1.78
N THR A 190 19.63 -14.52 1.46
CA THR A 190 19.75 -13.33 2.33
C THR A 190 18.60 -12.36 2.09
N GLU A 191 18.27 -11.52 3.08
CA GLU A 191 17.28 -10.47 2.95
C GLU A 191 17.62 -9.48 1.81
N GLU A 192 18.90 -9.16 1.64
CA GLU A 192 19.39 -8.30 0.56
C GLU A 192 19.10 -8.89 -0.83
N THR A 193 19.21 -10.21 -0.96
CA THR A 193 18.83 -10.93 -2.19
C THR A 193 17.33 -10.78 -2.47
N VAL A 194 16.50 -10.88 -1.42
CA VAL A 194 15.05 -10.68 -1.56
C VAL A 194 14.74 -9.24 -1.96
N LYS A 195 15.35 -8.24 -1.33
CA LYS A 195 15.20 -6.82 -1.71
C LYS A 195 15.52 -6.60 -3.19
N THR A 196 16.63 -7.19 -3.65
CA THR A 196 17.02 -7.13 -5.08
C THR A 196 15.97 -7.76 -6.00
N HIS A 197 15.41 -8.91 -5.65
CA HIS A 197 14.36 -9.53 -6.44
C HIS A 197 13.07 -8.70 -6.45
N VAL A 198 12.65 -8.18 -5.30
CA VAL A 198 11.47 -7.29 -5.22
C VAL A 198 11.67 -6.05 -6.09
N SER A 199 12.82 -5.37 -5.99
CA SER A 199 13.11 -4.19 -6.83
C SER A 199 13.07 -4.51 -8.33
N ARG A 200 13.59 -5.67 -8.74
CA ARG A 200 13.52 -6.11 -10.14
C ARG A 200 12.09 -6.42 -10.59
N VAL A 201 11.28 -7.03 -9.75
CA VAL A 201 9.85 -7.28 -10.02
C VAL A 201 9.13 -5.96 -10.23
N LEU A 202 9.30 -5.00 -9.31
CA LEU A 202 8.69 -3.67 -9.42
C LEU A 202 9.10 -2.97 -10.72
N ALA A 203 10.39 -2.95 -11.03
CA ALA A 203 10.90 -2.32 -12.25
C ALA A 203 10.37 -2.97 -13.52
N LYS A 204 10.33 -4.31 -13.60
CA LYS A 204 9.84 -5.04 -14.79
C LYS A 204 8.35 -4.88 -15.01
N LEU A 205 7.57 -4.76 -13.94
CA LEU A 205 6.12 -4.59 -14.02
C LEU A 205 5.70 -3.10 -14.03
N GLY A 206 6.65 -2.15 -13.93
CA GLY A 206 6.36 -0.72 -13.85
C GLY A 206 5.57 -0.33 -12.60
N LEU A 207 5.80 -1.03 -11.49
CA LEU A 207 5.09 -0.82 -10.22
C LEU A 207 5.86 0.12 -9.31
N ARG A 208 5.14 0.98 -8.59
CA ARG A 208 5.72 2.02 -7.74
C ARG A 208 6.25 1.49 -6.41
N ASP A 209 5.58 0.48 -5.88
CA ASP A 209 5.88 -0.08 -4.56
C ASP A 209 5.36 -1.52 -4.42
N ARG A 210 5.65 -2.10 -3.25
CA ARG A 210 5.26 -3.46 -2.90
C ARG A 210 3.74 -3.66 -2.84
N THR A 211 2.98 -2.63 -2.47
CA THR A 211 1.52 -2.68 -2.41
C THR A 211 0.94 -2.94 -3.79
N GLN A 212 1.45 -2.22 -4.79
CA GLN A 212 1.06 -2.41 -6.17
C GLN A 212 1.43 -3.81 -6.70
N ALA A 213 2.53 -4.39 -6.23
CA ALA A 213 2.88 -5.77 -6.54
C ALA A 213 1.86 -6.77 -5.99
N VAL A 214 1.34 -6.56 -4.77
CA VAL A 214 0.27 -7.39 -4.20
C VAL A 214 -0.99 -7.27 -5.05
N VAL A 215 -1.47 -6.05 -5.33
CA VAL A 215 -2.67 -5.81 -6.17
C VAL A 215 -2.52 -6.51 -7.52
N THR A 216 -1.40 -6.29 -8.21
CA THR A 216 -1.12 -6.90 -9.52
C THR A 216 -1.13 -8.42 -9.48
N ALA A 217 -0.57 -9.05 -8.45
CA ALA A 217 -0.54 -10.51 -8.31
C ALA A 217 -1.96 -11.11 -8.19
N TYR A 218 -2.87 -10.41 -7.50
CA TYR A 218 -4.27 -10.84 -7.39
C TYR A 218 -5.07 -10.52 -8.65
N GLU A 219 -4.92 -9.34 -9.24
CA GLU A 219 -5.62 -8.95 -10.47
C GLU A 219 -5.24 -9.84 -11.67
N SER A 220 -3.97 -10.21 -11.77
CA SER A 220 -3.49 -11.12 -12.82
C SER A 220 -3.88 -12.58 -12.62
N GLY A 221 -4.43 -12.95 -11.44
CA GLY A 221 -4.72 -14.32 -11.09
C GLY A 221 -3.48 -15.18 -10.77
N LEU A 222 -2.29 -14.57 -10.61
CA LEU A 222 -1.08 -15.27 -10.17
C LEU A 222 -1.26 -15.90 -8.80
N VAL A 223 -2.04 -15.24 -7.93
CA VAL A 223 -2.46 -15.73 -6.63
C VAL A 223 -3.99 -15.68 -6.57
N VAL A 224 -4.59 -16.78 -6.13
CA VAL A 224 -6.04 -16.86 -5.93
C VAL A 224 -6.29 -16.89 -4.42
N PRO A 225 -7.20 -16.02 -3.90
CA PRO A 225 -7.56 -16.05 -2.49
C PRO A 225 -8.07 -17.43 -2.07
N ARG A 226 -7.51 -18.00 -1.02
CA ARG A 226 -8.09 -19.20 -0.42
C ARG A 226 -9.38 -18.81 0.27
N SER A 227 -10.52 -19.32 -0.19
CA SER A 227 -11.78 -19.22 0.58
C SER A 227 -11.54 -19.72 2.00
N PRO A 228 -12.02 -19.02 3.05
CA PRO A 228 -11.98 -19.57 4.40
C PRO A 228 -12.71 -20.90 4.36
N GLY A 229 -12.02 -21.99 4.68
CA GLY A 229 -12.50 -23.36 4.51
C GLY A 229 -13.87 -23.54 5.15
N ARG A 230 -14.79 -24.11 4.39
CA ARG A 230 -15.88 -24.87 4.99
C ARG A 230 -15.22 -25.88 5.93
N GLY A 231 -15.49 -25.74 7.23
CA GLY A 231 -15.03 -26.69 8.23
C GLY A 231 -15.27 -28.11 7.72
N ASP A 232 -14.23 -28.91 7.77
CA ASP A 232 -14.29 -30.34 7.52
C ASP A 232 -15.40 -30.91 8.42
N PRO A 233 -16.46 -31.54 7.89
CA PRO A 233 -17.42 -32.20 8.75
C PRO A 233 -16.71 -33.38 9.42
N GLY A 234 -16.43 -33.22 10.72
CA GLY A 234 -15.84 -34.23 11.54
C GLY A 234 -16.48 -35.60 11.32
N PRO A 235 -15.76 -36.72 11.57
CA PRO A 235 -16.21 -38.04 11.25
C PRO A 235 -17.50 -38.35 12.05
N SER A 236 -18.57 -38.62 11.30
CA SER A 236 -19.86 -39.06 11.87
C SER A 236 -19.64 -40.30 12.73
N GLU A 237 -19.88 -40.15 14.02
CA GLU A 237 -20.07 -41.30 14.94
C GLU A 237 -21.13 -42.23 14.37
N ARG A 238 -20.72 -43.35 13.81
CA ARG A 238 -21.56 -44.47 13.55
C ARG A 238 -21.91 -45.09 14.91
N ARG A 239 -23.08 -44.72 15.45
CA ARG A 239 -23.69 -45.49 16.54
C ARG A 239 -24.21 -46.80 15.98
N ARG A 240 -23.79 -47.88 16.63
CA ARG A 240 -24.44 -49.21 16.60
C ARG A 240 -25.73 -49.16 17.44
#